data_9503e9fa6b2951540470f32fb9d48d56
#
_entry.id   9503e9fa6b2951540470f32fb9d48d56
#
_cell.length_a   1.000
_cell.length_b   1.000
_cell.length_c   1.000
_cell.angle_alpha   90.00
_cell.angle_beta   90.00
_cell.angle_gamma   90.00
#
_symmetry.space_group_name_H-M   'P 1'
#
loop_
_entity.id
_entity.type
_entity.pdbx_description
1 polymer ?
#
loop_
_entity_poly.entity_id
_entity_poly.type
_entity_poly.pdbx_seq_one_letter_code
_entity_poly.pdbx_strand_id
1 'polypeptide(L)'
;MRWPSSTPTVTVNYREAYGIYACNGILFNHESPVRGETFVTRKITRALARIKLGLQDCLYLGNLDAKRDWGHAKDYVEMQWLMLQQDEPEDFVIATGVQYSVRDFVNAAAVELDMNIRWEGVGVEEKGYWVNRHSREGGNPDQAENLIVRVDPRYFRPTEVETLLGDATKAREKLGWTPRTTFYELVAEMVQEDLKSAKRDELVKKHGYSAYDRNG
;
A
#
# COMPACT_ATOMS: atom_id res chain seq x y z
N MET A 1 20.45 -2.22 1.19
CA MET A 1 20.16 -1.90 -0.22
C MET A 1 21.19 -0.87 -0.70
N ARG A 2 21.97 -1.19 -1.75
CA ARG A 2 22.88 -0.20 -2.34
C ARG A 2 22.06 0.61 -3.34
N TRP A 3 21.80 1.85 -3.04
CA TRP A 3 21.20 2.78 -3.99
C TRP A 3 22.09 2.88 -5.24
N PRO A 4 21.51 3.00 -6.44
CA PRO A 4 22.32 3.36 -7.60
C PRO A 4 23.00 4.70 -7.27
N SER A 5 24.32 4.65 -7.18
CA SER A 5 25.19 5.69 -6.63
C SER A 5 25.23 7.00 -7.44
N SER A 6 24.47 7.11 -8.52
CA SER A 6 24.63 8.21 -9.49
C SER A 6 23.70 9.41 -9.23
N THR A 7 22.43 9.20 -8.86
CA THR A 7 21.49 10.33 -8.79
C THR A 7 21.70 11.23 -7.59
N PRO A 8 21.85 10.72 -6.34
CA PRO A 8 22.19 11.59 -5.19
C PRO A 8 23.52 12.28 -5.38
N THR A 9 24.51 11.63 -6.00
CA THR A 9 25.83 12.20 -6.28
C THR A 9 25.75 13.38 -7.24
N VAL A 10 24.93 13.31 -8.29
CA VAL A 10 24.74 14.42 -9.23
C VAL A 10 24.14 15.64 -8.53
N THR A 11 23.07 15.47 -7.76
CA THR A 11 22.44 16.57 -7.01
C THR A 11 23.44 17.25 -6.07
N VAL A 12 24.20 16.47 -5.29
CA VAL A 12 25.21 16.97 -4.37
C VAL A 12 26.32 17.72 -5.12
N ASN A 13 26.87 17.14 -6.21
CA ASN A 13 27.90 17.78 -7.00
C ASN A 13 27.45 19.13 -7.58
N TYR A 14 26.24 19.22 -8.12
CA TYR A 14 25.74 20.47 -8.68
C TYR A 14 25.44 21.51 -7.60
N ARG A 15 24.91 21.07 -6.46
CA ARG A 15 24.73 21.92 -5.28
C ARG A 15 26.04 22.55 -4.83
N GLU A 16 27.11 21.75 -4.68
CA GLU A 16 28.41 22.20 -4.20
C GLU A 16 29.18 23.00 -5.25
N ALA A 17 29.13 22.60 -6.52
CA ALA A 17 29.92 23.24 -7.58
C ALA A 17 29.31 24.57 -8.06
N TYR A 18 28.00 24.71 -8.05
CA TYR A 18 27.29 25.84 -8.66
C TYR A 18 26.39 26.61 -7.70
N GLY A 19 26.36 26.25 -6.41
CA GLY A 19 25.53 26.93 -5.41
C GLY A 19 24.02 26.80 -5.69
N ILE A 20 23.60 25.73 -6.38
CA ILE A 20 22.19 25.49 -6.70
C ILE A 20 21.48 24.99 -5.44
N TYR A 21 20.33 25.57 -5.11
CA TYR A 21 19.48 25.04 -4.05
C TYR A 21 18.82 23.75 -4.51
N ALA A 22 19.41 22.62 -4.16
CA ALA A 22 18.95 21.29 -4.56
C ALA A 22 19.05 20.29 -3.40
N CYS A 23 17.95 19.58 -3.12
CA CYS A 23 17.83 18.61 -2.04
C CYS A 23 17.47 17.23 -2.61
N ASN A 24 18.00 16.16 -1.99
CA ASN A 24 17.52 14.81 -2.25
C ASN A 24 16.49 14.40 -1.19
N GLY A 25 15.28 14.10 -1.62
CA GLY A 25 14.29 13.41 -0.81
C GLY A 25 14.41 11.91 -1.03
N ILE A 26 14.76 11.14 0.01
CA ILE A 26 14.80 9.68 -0.03
C ILE A 26 13.45 9.17 0.47
N LEU A 27 12.51 9.01 -0.47
CA LEU A 27 11.13 8.67 -0.18
C LEU A 27 10.95 7.17 -0.04
N PHE A 28 10.38 6.75 1.09
CA PHE A 28 9.87 5.40 1.28
C PHE A 28 8.51 5.25 0.59
N ASN A 29 7.85 4.10 0.75
CA ASN A 29 6.60 3.86 0.04
C ASN A 29 5.53 4.88 0.46
N HIS A 30 5.03 5.65 -0.49
CA HIS A 30 3.99 6.65 -0.25
C HIS A 30 2.77 6.34 -1.10
N GLU A 31 1.64 6.28 -0.45
CA GLU A 31 0.40 5.74 -0.99
C GLU A 31 -0.75 6.75 -0.87
N SER A 32 -1.77 6.55 -1.69
CA SER A 32 -3.00 7.33 -1.64
C SER A 32 -4.08 6.68 -2.52
N PRO A 33 -5.34 7.15 -2.49
CA PRO A 33 -6.38 6.69 -3.41
C PRO A 33 -6.07 6.85 -4.90
N VAL A 34 -5.12 7.71 -5.25
CA VAL A 34 -4.68 7.93 -6.65
C VAL A 34 -3.40 7.16 -7.01
N ARG A 35 -2.92 6.28 -6.13
CA ARG A 35 -1.78 5.40 -6.44
C ARG A 35 -2.07 4.56 -7.67
N GLY A 36 -1.05 4.30 -8.51
CA GLY A 36 -1.19 3.45 -9.68
C GLY A 36 -1.74 2.06 -9.34
N GLU A 37 -2.66 1.56 -10.14
CA GLU A 37 -3.45 0.34 -9.85
C GLU A 37 -2.65 -0.95 -9.80
N THR A 38 -1.45 -0.96 -10.40
CA THR A 38 -0.52 -2.10 -10.41
C THR A 38 0.31 -2.24 -9.13
N PHE A 39 0.35 -1.19 -8.28
CA PHE A 39 1.05 -1.25 -7.00
C PHE A 39 0.27 -2.09 -5.99
N VAL A 40 1.02 -2.81 -5.13
CA VAL A 40 0.47 -3.82 -4.21
C VAL A 40 -0.64 -3.28 -3.33
N THR A 41 -0.50 -2.10 -2.76
CA THR A 41 -1.50 -1.45 -1.89
C THR A 41 -2.80 -1.21 -2.62
N ARG A 42 -2.73 -0.59 -3.81
CA ARG A 42 -3.90 -0.30 -4.63
C ARG A 42 -4.53 -1.57 -5.21
N LYS A 43 -3.70 -2.56 -5.56
CA LYS A 43 -4.16 -3.88 -5.98
C LYS A 43 -5.00 -4.57 -4.88
N ILE A 44 -4.58 -4.44 -3.61
CA ILE A 44 -5.30 -5.01 -2.46
C ILE A 44 -6.65 -4.31 -2.27
N THR A 45 -6.66 -2.99 -2.13
CA THR A 45 -7.88 -2.23 -1.82
C THR A 45 -8.94 -2.38 -2.92
N ARG A 46 -8.55 -2.31 -4.18
CA ARG A 46 -9.44 -2.53 -5.33
C ARG A 46 -9.99 -3.96 -5.38
N ALA A 47 -9.11 -4.96 -5.25
CA ALA A 47 -9.55 -6.35 -5.33
C ALA A 47 -10.52 -6.70 -4.20
N LEU A 48 -10.23 -6.33 -2.94
CA LEU A 48 -11.12 -6.63 -1.82
C LEU A 48 -12.46 -5.90 -1.95
N ALA A 49 -12.48 -4.63 -2.40
CA ALA A 49 -13.72 -3.91 -2.68
C ALA A 49 -14.56 -4.60 -3.77
N ARG A 50 -13.93 -5.10 -4.84
CA ARG A 50 -14.59 -5.84 -5.93
C ARG A 50 -15.05 -7.22 -5.47
N ILE A 51 -14.28 -7.93 -4.66
CA ILE A 51 -14.65 -9.22 -4.06
C ILE A 51 -15.88 -9.05 -3.16
N LYS A 52 -15.92 -8.02 -2.34
CA LYS A 52 -17.07 -7.69 -1.48
C LYS A 52 -18.39 -7.56 -2.26
N LEU A 53 -18.32 -7.04 -3.49
CA LEU A 53 -19.47 -6.82 -4.37
C LEU A 53 -19.68 -7.96 -5.40
N GLY A 54 -18.93 -9.04 -5.32
CA GLY A 54 -19.05 -10.17 -6.26
C GLY A 54 -18.61 -9.85 -7.69
N LEU A 55 -17.74 -8.84 -7.86
CA LEU A 55 -17.20 -8.45 -9.16
C LEU A 55 -15.87 -9.11 -9.48
N GLN A 56 -15.25 -9.76 -8.49
CA GLN A 56 -13.99 -10.47 -8.58
C GLN A 56 -13.97 -11.62 -7.58
N ASP A 57 -13.35 -12.75 -7.95
CA ASP A 57 -13.35 -13.95 -7.11
C ASP A 57 -12.15 -14.00 -6.16
N CYS A 58 -10.97 -13.61 -6.63
CA CYS A 58 -9.73 -13.81 -5.87
C CYS A 58 -8.70 -12.69 -6.13
N LEU A 59 -7.94 -12.37 -5.08
CA LEU A 59 -6.76 -11.50 -5.10
C LEU A 59 -5.50 -12.36 -5.15
N TYR A 60 -4.62 -12.10 -6.12
CA TYR A 60 -3.33 -12.78 -6.26
C TYR A 60 -2.19 -11.85 -5.85
N LEU A 61 -1.38 -12.27 -4.88
CA LEU A 61 -0.28 -11.50 -4.33
C LEU A 61 1.05 -12.29 -4.40
N GLY A 62 2.16 -11.63 -4.13
CA GLY A 62 3.46 -12.26 -3.94
C GLY A 62 3.69 -12.61 -2.46
N ASN A 63 4.89 -12.26 -1.94
CA ASN A 63 5.27 -12.50 -0.56
C ASN A 63 4.41 -11.68 0.41
N LEU A 64 3.59 -12.37 1.22
CA LEU A 64 2.71 -11.75 2.22
C LEU A 64 3.46 -11.25 3.47
N ASP A 65 4.65 -11.79 3.72
CA ASP A 65 5.46 -11.43 4.89
C ASP A 65 6.39 -10.23 4.64
N ALA A 66 6.51 -9.81 3.38
CA ALA A 66 7.34 -8.66 3.01
C ALA A 66 6.85 -7.39 3.75
N LYS A 67 7.77 -6.76 4.49
CA LYS A 67 7.47 -5.56 5.30
C LYS A 67 7.86 -4.28 4.58
N ARG A 68 7.00 -3.28 4.66
CA ARG A 68 7.21 -1.97 4.05
C ARG A 68 6.83 -0.87 5.03
N ASP A 69 7.53 0.24 4.92
CA ASP A 69 7.16 1.50 5.55
C ASP A 69 6.25 2.25 4.56
N TRP A 70 4.95 2.28 4.86
CA TRP A 70 3.94 2.94 4.05
C TRP A 70 3.45 4.21 4.71
N GLY A 71 3.60 5.34 4.04
CA GLY A 71 3.07 6.62 4.47
C GLY A 71 2.09 7.22 3.46
N HIS A 72 1.39 8.26 3.87
CA HIS A 72 0.45 8.97 3.00
C HIS A 72 1.18 9.98 2.10
N ALA A 73 0.84 10.00 0.82
CA ALA A 73 1.48 10.88 -0.16
C ALA A 73 1.40 12.38 0.20
N LYS A 74 0.31 12.81 0.86
CA LYS A 74 0.17 14.22 1.33
C LYS A 74 1.25 14.60 2.33
N ASP A 75 1.55 13.72 3.30
CA ASP A 75 2.60 13.97 4.30
C ASP A 75 3.99 14.07 3.64
N TYR A 76 4.22 13.24 2.61
CA TYR A 76 5.46 13.25 1.86
C TYR A 76 5.64 14.53 1.02
N VAL A 77 4.56 15.01 0.40
CA VAL A 77 4.57 16.28 -0.34
C VAL A 77 4.80 17.46 0.61
N GLU A 78 4.19 17.46 1.79
CA GLU A 78 4.45 18.47 2.83
C GLU A 78 5.94 18.50 3.20
N MET A 79 6.54 17.34 3.42
CA MET A 79 7.97 17.25 3.72
C MET A 79 8.85 17.78 2.59
N GLN A 80 8.52 17.45 1.33
CA GLN A 80 9.24 17.98 0.17
C GLN A 80 9.17 19.51 0.11
N TRP A 81 8.01 20.09 0.44
CA TRP A 81 7.88 21.54 0.53
C TRP A 81 8.72 22.13 1.66
N LEU A 82 8.69 21.51 2.84
CA LEU A 82 9.49 21.96 4.00
C LEU A 82 10.99 21.94 3.72
N MET A 83 11.49 20.94 3.02
CA MET A 83 12.92 20.86 2.63
C MET A 83 13.36 22.08 1.82
N LEU A 84 12.45 22.64 1.01
CA LEU A 84 12.73 23.78 0.13
C LEU A 84 12.54 25.14 0.82
N GLN A 85 12.07 25.15 2.08
CA GLN A 85 11.88 26.38 2.87
C GLN A 85 13.04 26.67 3.82
N GLN A 86 14.10 25.87 3.79
CA GLN A 86 15.27 26.02 4.65
C GLN A 86 16.29 27.00 4.04
N ASP A 87 17.12 27.60 4.88
CA ASP A 87 18.18 28.50 4.42
C ASP A 87 19.27 27.76 3.62
N GLU A 88 19.56 26.52 3.99
CA GLU A 88 20.56 25.67 3.35
C GLU A 88 19.95 24.38 2.82
N PRO A 89 20.34 23.94 1.60
CA PRO A 89 19.82 22.71 1.02
C PRO A 89 20.44 21.47 1.67
N GLU A 90 19.59 20.59 2.20
CA GLU A 90 20.00 19.33 2.81
C GLU A 90 19.19 18.14 2.27
N ASP A 91 19.77 16.94 2.38
CA ASP A 91 19.11 15.69 1.98
C ASP A 91 18.40 15.06 3.19
N PHE A 92 17.19 14.54 2.96
CA PHE A 92 16.35 13.97 4.00
C PHE A 92 15.75 12.62 3.60
N VAL A 93 15.65 11.71 4.58
CA VAL A 93 14.81 10.52 4.48
C VAL A 93 13.37 10.90 4.85
N ILE A 94 12.42 10.48 4.01
CA ILE A 94 10.99 10.68 4.23
C ILE A 94 10.35 9.32 4.39
N ALA A 95 9.95 9.00 5.63
CA ALA A 95 9.43 7.71 6.04
C ALA A 95 8.56 7.85 7.29
N THR A 96 7.73 6.84 7.57
CA THR A 96 6.91 6.84 8.80
C THR A 96 7.68 6.32 10.01
N GLY A 97 8.71 5.50 9.78
CA GLY A 97 9.44 4.80 10.84
C GLY A 97 8.71 3.59 11.40
N VAL A 98 7.62 3.16 10.77
CA VAL A 98 6.84 1.97 11.15
C VAL A 98 6.66 1.05 9.95
N GLN A 99 6.79 -0.26 10.19
CA GLN A 99 6.62 -1.27 9.15
C GLN A 99 5.38 -2.10 9.37
N TYR A 100 4.74 -2.46 8.26
CA TYR A 100 3.66 -3.44 8.21
C TYR A 100 3.94 -4.46 7.12
N SER A 101 3.49 -5.69 7.30
CA SER A 101 3.54 -6.72 6.26
C SER A 101 2.44 -6.51 5.22
N VAL A 102 2.60 -7.12 4.04
CA VAL A 102 1.54 -7.16 3.03
C VAL A 102 0.28 -7.81 3.62
N ARG A 103 0.44 -8.86 4.45
CA ARG A 103 -0.68 -9.50 5.17
C ARG A 103 -1.39 -8.53 6.11
N ASP A 104 -0.64 -7.69 6.86
CA ASP A 104 -1.26 -6.68 7.73
C ASP A 104 -2.08 -5.68 6.91
N PHE A 105 -1.59 -5.29 5.72
CA PHE A 105 -2.33 -4.41 4.84
C PHE A 105 -3.63 -5.05 4.33
N VAL A 106 -3.58 -6.33 3.93
CA VAL A 106 -4.77 -7.09 3.53
C VAL A 106 -5.79 -7.19 4.66
N ASN A 107 -5.32 -7.51 5.89
CA ASN A 107 -6.19 -7.62 7.06
C ASN A 107 -6.84 -6.27 7.41
N ALA A 108 -6.07 -5.18 7.41
CA ALA A 108 -6.60 -3.84 7.67
C ALA A 108 -7.64 -3.44 6.62
N ALA A 109 -7.37 -3.67 5.34
CA ALA A 109 -8.30 -3.38 4.25
C ALA A 109 -9.57 -4.25 4.31
N ALA A 110 -9.46 -5.50 4.73
CA ALA A 110 -10.60 -6.40 4.91
C ALA A 110 -11.51 -5.94 6.06
N VAL A 111 -10.94 -5.49 7.17
CA VAL A 111 -11.70 -4.95 8.32
C VAL A 111 -12.54 -3.74 7.91
N GLU A 112 -12.01 -2.83 7.10
CA GLU A 112 -12.76 -1.67 6.56
C GLU A 112 -13.95 -2.07 5.67
N LEU A 113 -13.96 -3.31 5.19
CA LEU A 113 -15.04 -3.88 4.39
C LEU A 113 -15.94 -4.85 5.18
N ASP A 114 -15.84 -4.90 6.51
CA ASP A 114 -16.51 -5.89 7.37
C ASP A 114 -16.23 -7.35 6.94
N MET A 115 -15.04 -7.60 6.44
CA MET A 115 -14.57 -8.92 6.05
C MET A 115 -13.57 -9.45 7.08
N ASN A 116 -13.72 -10.72 7.49
CA ASN A 116 -12.72 -11.41 8.31
C ASN A 116 -11.99 -12.42 7.45
N ILE A 117 -10.68 -12.39 7.46
CA ILE A 117 -9.85 -13.33 6.71
C ILE A 117 -9.21 -14.33 7.68
N ARG A 118 -9.40 -15.61 7.38
CA ARG A 118 -8.69 -16.72 8.01
C ARG A 118 -7.59 -17.18 7.04
N TRP A 119 -6.37 -17.27 7.56
CA TRP A 119 -5.21 -17.68 6.78
C TRP A 119 -4.90 -19.15 6.99
N GLU A 120 -4.50 -19.85 5.93
CA GLU A 120 -4.04 -21.24 5.94
C GLU A 120 -2.82 -21.40 5.04
N GLY A 121 -1.92 -22.33 5.42
CA GLY A 121 -0.68 -22.58 4.69
C GLY A 121 0.42 -21.59 5.01
N VAL A 122 1.54 -21.71 4.30
CA VAL A 122 2.74 -20.86 4.46
C VAL A 122 3.40 -20.63 3.11
N GLY A 123 4.00 -19.45 2.92
CA GLY A 123 4.74 -19.09 1.73
C GLY A 123 3.87 -19.13 0.47
N VAL A 124 4.29 -19.87 -0.55
CA VAL A 124 3.56 -19.94 -1.83
C VAL A 124 2.24 -20.71 -1.76
N GLU A 125 2.06 -21.55 -0.74
CA GLU A 125 0.82 -22.31 -0.53
C GLU A 125 -0.18 -21.58 0.37
N GLU A 126 0.15 -20.37 0.80
CA GLU A 126 -0.69 -19.60 1.71
C GLU A 126 -1.96 -19.09 1.00
N LYS A 127 -3.08 -19.19 1.73
CA LYS A 127 -4.43 -18.87 1.25
C LYS A 127 -5.17 -18.06 2.31
N GLY A 128 -5.94 -17.07 1.86
CA GLY A 128 -6.84 -16.30 2.71
C GLY A 128 -8.29 -16.59 2.37
N TYR A 129 -9.07 -16.98 3.38
CA TYR A 129 -10.47 -17.31 3.26
C TYR A 129 -11.32 -16.25 3.96
N TRP A 130 -12.33 -15.74 3.28
CA TRP A 130 -13.32 -14.87 3.88
C TRP A 130 -14.30 -15.69 4.71
N VAL A 131 -14.32 -15.41 6.04
CA VAL A 131 -15.20 -16.10 7.00
C VAL A 131 -16.37 -15.19 7.36
N ASN A 132 -17.60 -15.64 7.08
CA ASN A 132 -18.81 -14.92 7.47
C ASN A 132 -19.07 -15.07 8.98
N ARG A 133 -19.23 -13.95 9.71
CA ARG A 133 -19.52 -13.97 11.17
C ARG A 133 -20.84 -14.66 11.53
N HIS A 134 -21.80 -14.72 10.62
CA HIS A 134 -23.13 -15.29 10.89
C HIS A 134 -23.18 -16.83 10.87
N SER A 135 -22.09 -17.51 10.51
CA SER A 135 -22.03 -18.99 10.48
C SER A 135 -21.77 -19.62 11.86
N ARG A 136 -21.62 -18.85 12.96
CA ARG A 136 -21.29 -19.39 14.29
C ARG A 136 -22.48 -19.74 15.18
N GLU A 137 -23.69 -19.28 14.86
CA GLU A 137 -24.90 -19.64 15.60
C GLU A 137 -25.77 -20.62 14.79
N GLY A 138 -25.44 -21.92 14.87
CA GLY A 138 -26.29 -23.01 14.34
C GLY A 138 -26.25 -23.28 12.84
N GLY A 139 -25.28 -22.70 12.11
CA GLY A 139 -25.11 -22.91 10.68
C GLY A 139 -24.33 -24.19 10.34
N ASN A 140 -24.75 -24.85 9.28
CA ASN A 140 -24.11 -26.01 8.69
C ASN A 140 -22.63 -25.76 8.41
N PRO A 141 -21.67 -26.66 8.79
CA PRO A 141 -20.25 -26.50 8.52
C PRO A 141 -19.87 -26.39 7.02
N ASP A 142 -20.80 -26.66 6.12
CA ASP A 142 -20.66 -26.55 4.66
C ASP A 142 -20.95 -25.14 4.09
N GLN A 143 -21.19 -24.11 4.90
CA GLN A 143 -21.31 -22.76 4.36
C GLN A 143 -19.92 -22.24 3.96
N ALA A 144 -19.71 -22.32 2.67
CA ALA A 144 -18.47 -22.14 1.94
C ALA A 144 -17.66 -20.95 2.42
N GLU A 145 -16.51 -21.27 3.04
CA GLU A 145 -15.42 -20.31 3.19
C GLU A 145 -14.95 -19.92 1.79
N ASN A 146 -15.13 -18.67 1.44
CA ASN A 146 -14.73 -18.19 0.13
C ASN A 146 -13.23 -17.92 0.13
N LEU A 147 -12.50 -18.66 -0.69
CA LEU A 147 -11.08 -18.40 -0.95
C LEU A 147 -10.94 -17.10 -1.73
N ILE A 148 -10.40 -16.06 -1.09
CA ILE A 148 -10.33 -14.71 -1.67
C ILE A 148 -8.91 -14.19 -1.86
N VAL A 149 -7.90 -14.81 -1.24
CA VAL A 149 -6.50 -14.43 -1.41
C VAL A 149 -5.66 -15.67 -1.70
N ARG A 150 -4.76 -15.56 -2.69
CA ARG A 150 -3.77 -16.58 -3.03
C ARG A 150 -2.40 -15.95 -3.25
N VAL A 151 -1.36 -16.69 -2.91
CA VAL A 151 -0.02 -16.39 -3.37
C VAL A 151 0.16 -16.93 -4.79
N ASP A 152 0.62 -16.08 -5.70
CA ASP A 152 0.97 -16.47 -7.06
C ASP A 152 2.51 -16.52 -7.18
N PRO A 153 3.09 -17.68 -7.49
CA PRO A 153 4.55 -17.83 -7.62
C PRO A 153 5.19 -16.86 -8.60
N ARG A 154 4.45 -16.38 -9.61
CA ARG A 154 4.94 -15.38 -10.59
C ARG A 154 5.24 -14.03 -9.95
N TYR A 155 4.56 -13.69 -8.85
CA TYR A 155 4.77 -12.47 -8.07
C TYR A 155 5.70 -12.68 -6.88
N PHE A 156 6.04 -13.93 -6.58
CA PHE A 156 6.96 -14.27 -5.50
C PHE A 156 8.41 -14.11 -5.98
N ARG A 157 9.05 -13.02 -5.61
CA ARG A 157 10.43 -12.72 -6.04
C ARG A 157 11.42 -13.31 -5.03
N PRO A 158 12.34 -14.20 -5.44
CA PRO A 158 13.34 -14.80 -4.54
C PRO A 158 14.31 -13.78 -3.92
N THR A 159 14.49 -12.63 -4.59
CA THR A 159 15.40 -11.55 -4.17
C THR A 159 14.64 -10.32 -3.65
N GLU A 160 13.39 -10.50 -3.22
CA GLU A 160 12.62 -9.40 -2.67
C GLU A 160 13.26 -8.90 -1.37
N VAL A 161 13.31 -7.57 -1.21
CA VAL A 161 13.74 -6.97 0.05
C VAL A 161 12.68 -7.30 1.10
N GLU A 162 13.05 -8.16 2.05
CA GLU A 162 12.14 -8.66 3.08
C GLU A 162 11.63 -7.52 3.97
N THR A 163 12.48 -6.54 4.23
CA THR A 163 12.17 -5.45 5.16
C THR A 163 12.68 -4.11 4.64
N LEU A 164 11.83 -3.10 4.64
CA LEU A 164 12.15 -1.71 4.32
C LEU A 164 11.61 -0.81 5.43
N LEU A 165 12.51 -0.26 6.25
CA LEU A 165 12.20 0.68 7.31
C LEU A 165 13.03 1.95 7.10
N GLY A 166 12.37 3.10 7.09
CA GLY A 166 13.02 4.40 6.99
C GLY A 166 13.31 4.99 8.35
N ASP A 167 14.42 5.72 8.44
CA ASP A 167 14.74 6.56 9.60
C ASP A 167 14.60 8.03 9.22
N ALA A 168 13.50 8.66 9.64
CA ALA A 168 13.20 10.07 9.41
C ALA A 168 13.62 10.96 10.61
N THR A 169 14.52 10.50 11.48
CA THR A 169 14.95 11.26 12.66
C THR A 169 15.45 12.65 12.31
N LYS A 170 16.28 12.78 11.25
CA LYS A 170 16.79 14.08 10.80
C LYS A 170 15.64 15.03 10.40
N ALA A 171 14.61 14.54 9.71
CA ALA A 171 13.46 15.34 9.31
C ALA A 171 12.69 15.85 10.54
N ARG A 172 12.50 15.00 11.52
CA ARG A 172 11.85 15.35 12.79
C ARG A 172 12.63 16.38 13.58
N GLU A 173 13.92 16.19 13.75
CA GLU A 173 14.77 17.05 14.58
C GLU A 173 15.02 18.41 13.94
N LYS A 174 15.28 18.47 12.62
CA LYS A 174 15.61 19.72 11.93
C LYS A 174 14.40 20.50 11.45
N LEU A 175 13.34 19.80 10.98
CA LEU A 175 12.19 20.43 10.35
C LEU A 175 10.92 20.32 11.17
N GLY A 176 10.95 19.62 12.31
CA GLY A 176 9.75 19.35 13.12
C GLY A 176 8.72 18.47 12.40
N TRP A 177 9.12 17.82 11.29
CA TRP A 177 8.19 17.05 10.48
C TRP A 177 7.95 15.65 11.06
N THR A 178 6.68 15.30 11.16
CA THR A 178 6.22 13.93 11.46
C THR A 178 5.06 13.60 10.56
N PRO A 179 4.92 12.35 10.09
CA PRO A 179 3.76 11.93 9.33
C PRO A 179 2.51 12.09 10.20
N ARG A 180 1.42 12.63 9.62
CA ARG A 180 0.17 12.89 10.34
C ARG A 180 -0.83 11.77 10.14
N THR A 181 -0.79 11.13 8.96
CA THR A 181 -1.72 10.08 8.59
C THR A 181 -1.18 8.74 9.08
N THR A 182 -1.94 8.06 9.90
CA THR A 182 -1.62 6.72 10.37
C THR A 182 -1.80 5.68 9.27
N PHE A 183 -1.19 4.50 9.44
CA PHE A 183 -1.38 3.37 8.52
C PHE A 183 -2.85 3.00 8.33
N TYR A 184 -3.62 2.94 9.40
CA TYR A 184 -5.03 2.56 9.34
C TYR A 184 -5.90 3.62 8.66
N GLU A 185 -5.65 4.90 8.90
CA GLU A 185 -6.33 6.00 8.20
C GLU A 185 -6.04 5.98 6.69
N LEU A 186 -4.78 5.75 6.31
CA LEU A 186 -4.39 5.59 4.91
C LEU A 186 -5.14 4.42 4.25
N VAL A 187 -5.17 3.25 4.90
CA VAL A 187 -5.87 2.07 4.39
C VAL A 187 -7.36 2.34 4.26
N ALA A 188 -7.99 2.93 5.28
CA ALA A 188 -9.41 3.27 5.27
C ALA A 188 -9.76 4.23 4.11
N GLU A 189 -8.99 5.31 3.92
CA GLU A 189 -9.19 6.25 2.80
C GLU A 189 -9.13 5.54 1.46
N MET A 190 -8.11 4.71 1.25
CA MET A 190 -7.93 3.97 -0.01
C MET A 190 -9.06 2.98 -0.27
N VAL A 191 -9.46 2.21 0.75
CA VAL A 191 -10.57 1.24 0.65
C VAL A 191 -11.89 1.92 0.33
N GLN A 192 -12.21 3.03 1.00
CA GLN A 192 -13.45 3.76 0.78
C GLN A 192 -13.55 4.31 -0.65
N GLU A 193 -12.48 4.85 -1.20
CA GLU A 193 -12.47 5.35 -2.59
C GLU A 193 -12.59 4.20 -3.60
N ASP A 194 -11.92 3.08 -3.37
CA ASP A 194 -12.02 1.92 -4.24
C ASP A 194 -13.40 1.23 -4.13
N LEU A 195 -14.02 1.23 -2.96
CA LEU A 195 -15.40 0.73 -2.79
C LEU A 195 -16.42 1.61 -3.54
N LYS A 196 -16.27 2.94 -3.51
CA LYS A 196 -17.10 3.85 -4.32
C LYS A 196 -16.96 3.55 -5.82
N SER A 197 -15.72 3.35 -6.28
CA SER A 197 -15.45 2.98 -7.67
C SER A 197 -16.06 1.63 -8.03
N ALA A 198 -15.88 0.61 -7.18
CA ALA A 198 -16.44 -0.72 -7.39
C ALA A 198 -17.98 -0.73 -7.39
N LYS A 199 -18.64 0.05 -6.51
CA LYS A 199 -20.11 0.21 -6.53
C LYS A 199 -20.61 0.84 -7.82
N ARG A 200 -19.88 1.80 -8.38
CA ARG A 200 -20.20 2.37 -9.70
C ARG A 200 -20.11 1.30 -10.80
N ASP A 201 -19.05 0.49 -10.80
CA ASP A 201 -18.86 -0.60 -11.75
C ASP A 201 -19.96 -1.65 -11.63
N GLU A 202 -20.38 -1.99 -10.40
CA GLU A 202 -21.51 -2.89 -10.13
C GLU A 202 -22.81 -2.37 -10.75
N LEU A 203 -23.13 -1.08 -10.54
CA LEU A 203 -24.32 -0.45 -11.12
C LEU A 203 -24.30 -0.49 -12.64
N VAL A 204 -23.16 -0.14 -13.26
CA VAL A 204 -22.97 -0.19 -14.71
C VAL A 204 -23.24 -1.61 -15.25
N LYS A 205 -22.65 -2.62 -14.62
CA LYS A 205 -22.82 -4.04 -14.97
C LYS A 205 -24.28 -4.49 -14.79
N LYS A 206 -24.93 -4.08 -13.69
CA LYS A 206 -26.34 -4.42 -13.39
C LYS A 206 -27.31 -3.85 -14.43
N HIS A 207 -26.98 -2.73 -15.05
CA HIS A 207 -27.78 -2.13 -16.12
C HIS A 207 -27.39 -2.61 -17.52
N GLY A 208 -26.59 -3.67 -17.65
CA GLY A 208 -26.25 -4.29 -18.92
C GLY A 208 -25.16 -3.58 -19.72
N TYR A 209 -24.45 -2.62 -19.10
CA TYR A 209 -23.31 -1.95 -19.72
C TYR A 209 -21.99 -2.61 -19.26
N SER A 210 -20.97 -2.55 -20.10
CA SER A 210 -19.61 -2.96 -19.69
C SER A 210 -18.95 -1.81 -18.90
N ALA A 211 -18.51 -2.10 -17.67
CA ALA A 211 -17.60 -1.21 -16.96
C ALA A 211 -16.27 -1.14 -17.73
N TYR A 212 -15.67 0.02 -17.80
CA TYR A 212 -14.37 0.18 -18.45
C TYR A 212 -13.32 -0.57 -17.61
N ASP A 213 -12.90 -1.72 -18.10
CA ASP A 213 -11.87 -2.54 -17.44
C ASP A 213 -10.50 -1.95 -17.77
N ARG A 214 -9.92 -1.23 -16.81
CA ARG A 214 -8.55 -0.71 -16.90
C ARG A 214 -7.52 -1.79 -16.51
N ASN A 215 -7.77 -3.03 -16.88
CA ASN A 215 -6.80 -4.09 -16.74
C ASN A 215 -5.77 -3.97 -17.86
N GLY A 216 -4.69 -3.24 -17.59
CA GLY A 216 -3.46 -3.30 -18.32
C GLY A 216 -2.47 -4.18 -17.58
#